data_fad8d486d86dbaebf244607afa07aa1f
#
_entry.id   fad8d486d86dbaebf244607afa07aa1f
#
_cell.length_a   1.000
_cell.length_b   1.000
_cell.length_c   1.000
_cell.angle_alpha   90.00
_cell.angle_beta   90.00
_cell.angle_gamma   90.00
#
_symmetry.space_group_name_H-M   'P 1'
#
loop_
_entity.id
_entity.type
_entity.pdbx_description
1 polymer ?
#
loop_
_entity_poly.entity_id
_entity_poly.type
_entity_poly.pdbx_seq_one_letter_code
_entity_poly.pdbx_strand_id
1 'polypeptide(L)'
;MTIPKKAKVVIIGGGVIGCSIAYHLGKIGWKDVVLLERKQLTCGTTWHAAGLIAQLRATKNMTRLAKYSQELYQKLEKETGLSTGFKRNGSITVALTNERMEELKRSAGMARAFGVEIDE
;
A
#
# COMPACT_ATOMS: atom_id res chain seq x y z
N MET A 1 -18.59 -16.83 18.56
CA MET A 1 -17.31 -16.12 18.84
C MET A 1 -17.59 -15.04 19.87
N THR A 2 -16.93 -15.06 21.01
CA THR A 2 -17.17 -14.10 22.08
C THR A 2 -16.21 -12.91 21.91
N ILE A 3 -16.73 -11.71 21.78
CA ILE A 3 -15.91 -10.49 21.69
C ILE A 3 -15.27 -10.24 23.06
N PRO A 4 -13.94 -10.04 23.13
CA PRO A 4 -13.27 -9.78 24.40
C PRO A 4 -13.77 -8.46 25.02
N LYS A 5 -13.94 -8.43 26.34
CA LYS A 5 -14.40 -7.23 27.07
C LYS A 5 -13.34 -6.13 27.16
N LYS A 6 -12.08 -6.44 26.95
CA LYS A 6 -10.93 -5.52 27.00
C LYS A 6 -9.91 -5.90 25.93
N ALA A 7 -9.25 -4.93 25.34
CA ALA A 7 -8.12 -5.10 24.45
C ALA A 7 -7.20 -3.87 24.55
N LYS A 8 -5.90 -4.05 24.27
CA LYS A 8 -4.94 -2.93 24.24
C LYS A 8 -5.16 -2.06 22.99
N VAL A 9 -5.52 -2.69 21.87
CA VAL A 9 -5.83 -2.00 20.62
C VAL A 9 -7.10 -2.56 20.02
N VAL A 10 -7.99 -1.68 19.60
CA VAL A 10 -9.18 -2.02 18.84
C VAL A 10 -9.10 -1.32 17.48
N ILE A 11 -9.12 -2.09 16.41
CA ILE A 11 -9.13 -1.61 15.03
C ILE A 11 -10.56 -1.73 14.52
N ILE A 12 -11.14 -0.62 14.06
CA ILE A 12 -12.49 -0.59 13.51
C ILE A 12 -12.41 -0.50 11.99
N GLY A 13 -12.87 -1.55 11.31
CA GLY A 13 -12.85 -1.69 9.86
C GLY A 13 -11.78 -2.66 9.36
N GLY A 14 -12.22 -3.68 8.64
CA GLY A 14 -11.38 -4.76 8.05
C GLY A 14 -11.02 -4.51 6.58
N GLY A 15 -10.88 -3.27 6.15
CA GLY A 15 -10.31 -2.92 4.84
C GLY A 15 -8.78 -3.04 4.83
N VAL A 16 -8.14 -2.69 3.71
CA VAL A 16 -6.67 -2.78 3.55
C VAL A 16 -5.92 -2.03 4.65
N ILE A 17 -6.42 -0.89 5.11
CA ILE A 17 -5.79 -0.10 6.18
C ILE A 17 -5.86 -0.84 7.52
N GLY A 18 -7.05 -1.29 7.92
CA GLY A 18 -7.22 -2.01 9.19
C GLY A 18 -6.46 -3.34 9.22
N CYS A 19 -6.49 -4.10 8.14
CA CYS A 19 -5.71 -5.33 7.99
C CYS A 19 -4.19 -5.05 8.04
N SER A 20 -3.72 -3.98 7.39
CA SER A 20 -2.32 -3.57 7.44
C SER A 20 -1.88 -3.17 8.85
N ILE A 21 -2.71 -2.42 9.58
CA ILE A 21 -2.43 -2.05 10.98
C ILE A 21 -2.35 -3.31 11.84
N ALA A 22 -3.31 -4.23 11.74
CA ALA A 22 -3.31 -5.49 12.49
C ALA A 22 -2.06 -6.32 12.21
N TYR A 23 -1.68 -6.45 10.92
CA TYR A 23 -0.48 -7.16 10.49
C TYR A 23 0.78 -6.55 11.11
N HIS A 24 0.96 -5.23 11.02
CA HIS A 24 2.16 -4.57 11.53
C HIS A 24 2.23 -4.59 13.06
N LEU A 25 1.10 -4.43 13.76
CA LEU A 25 1.05 -4.59 15.21
C LEU A 25 1.48 -6.02 15.62
N GLY A 26 0.97 -7.05 14.95
CA GLY A 26 1.40 -8.42 15.17
C GLY A 26 2.89 -8.61 14.90
N LYS A 27 3.41 -8.02 13.82
CA LYS A 27 4.82 -8.12 13.43
C LYS A 27 5.78 -7.49 14.45
N ILE A 28 5.36 -6.43 15.15
CA ILE A 28 6.12 -5.80 16.24
C ILE A 28 5.80 -6.36 17.62
N GLY A 29 5.08 -7.49 17.67
CA GLY A 29 4.89 -8.27 18.91
C GLY A 29 3.65 -7.91 19.75
N TRP A 30 2.72 -7.09 19.25
CA TRP A 30 1.46 -6.82 19.94
C TRP A 30 0.52 -8.01 19.81
N LYS A 31 0.09 -8.57 20.98
CA LYS A 31 -0.76 -9.77 21.02
C LYS A 31 -2.22 -9.48 21.38
N ASP A 32 -2.48 -8.34 22.01
CA ASP A 32 -3.80 -7.97 22.52
C ASP A 32 -4.44 -6.93 21.58
N VAL A 33 -4.70 -7.36 20.34
CA VAL A 33 -5.26 -6.57 19.26
C VAL A 33 -6.56 -7.20 18.77
N VAL A 34 -7.63 -6.42 18.71
CA VAL A 34 -8.93 -6.82 18.18
C VAL A 34 -9.25 -6.02 16.93
N LEU A 35 -9.57 -6.69 15.84
CA LEU A 35 -10.09 -6.08 14.62
C LEU A 35 -11.58 -6.37 14.51
N LEU A 36 -12.37 -5.32 14.39
CA LEU A 36 -13.82 -5.38 14.23
C LEU A 36 -14.20 -5.04 12.80
N GLU A 37 -14.88 -5.95 12.12
CA GLU A 37 -15.47 -5.72 10.80
C GLU A 37 -16.96 -6.14 10.86
N ARG A 38 -17.84 -5.28 10.36
CA ARG A 38 -19.29 -5.55 10.39
C ARG A 38 -19.79 -6.52 9.33
N LYS A 39 -19.00 -6.76 8.29
CA LYS A 39 -19.31 -7.65 7.17
C LYS A 39 -18.14 -8.60 6.92
N GLN A 40 -17.67 -8.70 5.67
CA GLN A 40 -16.49 -9.44 5.28
C GLN A 40 -15.27 -8.53 5.19
N LEU A 41 -14.08 -9.07 5.47
CA LEU A 41 -12.84 -8.33 5.26
C LEU A 41 -12.75 -7.84 3.81
N THR A 42 -12.30 -6.61 3.63
CA THR A 42 -12.06 -5.96 2.34
C THR A 42 -13.31 -5.67 1.48
N CYS A 43 -14.50 -5.99 1.92
CA CYS A 43 -15.73 -5.85 1.12
C CYS A 43 -16.20 -4.39 0.87
N GLY A 44 -15.56 -3.41 1.50
CA GLY A 44 -15.86 -1.98 1.35
C GLY A 44 -15.03 -1.33 0.22
N THR A 45 -14.51 -0.15 0.49
CA THR A 45 -13.71 0.65 -0.46
C THR A 45 -12.50 -0.12 -1.03
N THR A 46 -11.92 -1.04 -0.26
CA THR A 46 -10.79 -1.86 -0.70
C THR A 46 -11.12 -2.69 -1.93
N TRP A 47 -12.31 -3.28 -2.00
CA TRP A 47 -12.77 -4.06 -3.14
C TRP A 47 -12.93 -3.22 -4.42
N HIS A 48 -13.22 -1.94 -4.28
CA HIS A 48 -13.42 -1.02 -5.41
C HIS A 48 -12.12 -0.35 -5.90
N ALA A 49 -10.99 -0.64 -5.27
CA ALA A 49 -9.70 -0.05 -5.65
C ALA A 49 -9.21 -0.63 -7.00
N ALA A 50 -8.59 0.23 -7.80
CA ALA A 50 -8.02 -0.16 -9.10
C ALA A 50 -6.82 -1.12 -9.00
N GLY A 51 -6.29 -1.35 -7.81
CA GLY A 51 -5.16 -2.27 -7.59
C GLY A 51 -3.79 -1.74 -8.04
N LEU A 52 -3.68 -0.45 -8.34
CA LEU A 52 -2.42 0.15 -8.76
C LEU A 52 -1.55 0.51 -7.55
N ILE A 53 -0.36 -0.07 -7.48
CA ILE A 53 0.62 0.17 -6.41
C ILE A 53 1.82 0.92 -7.00
N ALA A 54 1.64 2.23 -7.22
CA ALA A 54 2.69 3.09 -7.74
C ALA A 54 3.56 3.65 -6.61
N GLN A 55 4.87 3.84 -6.89
CA GLN A 55 5.84 4.32 -5.90
C GLN A 55 5.85 5.84 -5.75
N LEU A 56 5.96 6.57 -6.87
CA LEU A 56 6.09 8.02 -6.83
C LEU A 56 4.83 8.69 -6.30
N ARG A 57 5.01 9.63 -5.37
CA ARG A 57 3.97 10.49 -4.78
C ARG A 57 4.48 11.94 -4.75
N ALA A 58 3.59 12.87 -4.49
CA ALA A 58 3.89 14.31 -4.48
C ALA A 58 4.96 14.73 -3.44
N THR A 59 5.20 13.94 -2.41
CA THR A 59 6.20 14.25 -1.38
C THR A 59 7.11 13.06 -1.11
N LYS A 60 8.32 13.33 -0.59
CA LYS A 60 9.30 12.31 -0.21
C LYS A 60 8.73 11.31 0.81
N ASN A 61 8.02 11.79 1.82
CA ASN A 61 7.46 10.91 2.87
C ASN A 61 6.39 9.97 2.31
N MET A 62 5.50 10.48 1.46
CA MET A 62 4.48 9.66 0.80
C MET A 62 5.10 8.66 -0.18
N THR A 63 6.16 9.06 -0.90
CA THR A 63 6.90 8.17 -1.78
C THR A 63 7.58 7.05 -0.98
N ARG A 64 8.17 7.36 0.18
CA ARG A 64 8.76 6.35 1.07
C ARG A 64 7.73 5.33 1.56
N LEU A 65 6.54 5.79 1.96
CA LEU A 65 5.44 4.91 2.35
C LEU A 65 4.96 4.03 1.20
N ALA A 66 4.83 4.60 0.00
CA ALA A 66 4.42 3.87 -1.20
C ALA A 66 5.46 2.81 -1.62
N LYS A 67 6.75 3.12 -1.55
CA LYS A 67 7.84 2.14 -1.76
C LYS A 67 7.76 0.99 -0.76
N TYR A 68 7.63 1.30 0.53
CA TYR A 68 7.47 0.29 1.56
C TYR A 68 6.27 -0.63 1.28
N SER A 69 5.14 -0.04 0.87
CA SER A 69 3.95 -0.82 0.51
C SER A 69 4.21 -1.76 -0.65
N GLN A 70 4.88 -1.31 -1.71
CA GLN A 70 5.23 -2.13 -2.86
C GLN A 70 6.18 -3.28 -2.47
N GLU A 71 7.20 -3.00 -1.67
CA GLU A 71 8.14 -4.01 -1.15
C GLU A 71 7.43 -5.05 -0.28
N LEU A 72 6.45 -4.60 0.53
CA LEU A 72 5.64 -5.49 1.34
C LEU A 72 4.81 -6.44 0.46
N TYR A 73 4.11 -5.91 -0.55
CA TYR A 73 3.32 -6.74 -1.47
C TYR A 73 4.16 -7.81 -2.17
N GLN A 74 5.41 -7.53 -2.52
CA GLN A 74 6.32 -8.52 -3.09
C GLN A 74 6.67 -9.67 -2.13
N LYS A 75 6.64 -9.40 -0.81
CA LYS A 75 7.03 -10.37 0.22
C LYS A 75 5.83 -11.14 0.78
N LEU A 76 4.63 -10.55 0.75
CA LEU A 76 3.44 -11.10 1.40
C LEU A 76 3.09 -12.50 0.92
N GLU A 77 3.19 -12.77 -0.39
CA GLU A 77 2.90 -14.10 -0.93
C GLU A 77 3.83 -15.17 -0.34
N LYS A 78 5.11 -14.85 -0.21
CA LYS A 78 6.10 -15.76 0.41
C LYS A 78 5.88 -15.91 1.93
N GLU A 79 5.48 -14.83 2.60
CA GLU A 79 5.23 -14.85 4.06
C GLU A 79 3.94 -15.61 4.41
N THR A 80 2.88 -15.46 3.61
CA THR A 80 1.54 -15.96 3.95
C THR A 80 1.15 -17.23 3.22
N GLY A 81 1.82 -17.57 2.13
CA GLY A 81 1.44 -18.65 1.22
C GLY A 81 0.21 -18.33 0.36
N LEU A 82 -0.30 -17.09 0.40
CA LEU A 82 -1.47 -16.64 -0.35
C LEU A 82 -1.08 -15.62 -1.38
N SER A 83 -1.52 -15.81 -2.64
CA SER A 83 -1.23 -14.86 -3.70
C SER A 83 -1.95 -13.53 -3.48
N THR A 84 -1.21 -12.43 -3.59
CA THR A 84 -1.76 -11.08 -3.60
C THR A 84 -2.21 -10.65 -4.99
N GLY A 85 -1.86 -11.40 -6.03
CA GLY A 85 -2.02 -11.02 -7.43
C GLY A 85 -1.11 -9.87 -7.89
N PHE A 86 -0.23 -9.36 -7.01
CA PHE A 86 0.68 -8.27 -7.35
C PHE A 86 1.74 -8.70 -8.34
N LYS A 87 1.86 -7.95 -9.44
CA LYS A 87 2.91 -8.13 -10.46
C LYS A 87 3.66 -6.82 -10.66
N ARG A 88 4.98 -6.84 -10.47
CA ARG A 88 5.83 -5.67 -10.71
C ARG A 88 6.19 -5.59 -12.20
N ASN A 89 5.25 -5.16 -13.02
CA ASN A 89 5.41 -5.00 -14.46
C ASN A 89 5.68 -3.54 -14.89
N GLY A 90 5.83 -2.62 -13.93
CA GLY A 90 6.08 -1.21 -14.21
C GLY A 90 4.84 -0.43 -14.65
N SER A 91 5.07 0.82 -15.05
CA SER A 91 4.06 1.69 -15.64
C SER A 91 4.71 2.59 -16.69
N ILE A 92 3.98 2.95 -17.72
CA ILE A 92 4.41 3.87 -18.77
C ILE A 92 3.47 5.07 -18.76
N THR A 93 4.05 6.26 -18.82
CA THR A 93 3.30 7.51 -18.97
C THR A 93 3.75 8.18 -20.26
N VAL A 94 2.79 8.58 -21.10
CA VAL A 94 3.07 9.24 -22.37
C VAL A 94 2.66 10.71 -22.33
N ALA A 95 3.42 11.57 -23.01
CA ALA A 95 3.11 12.96 -23.23
C ALA A 95 2.59 13.16 -24.66
N LEU A 96 1.45 13.85 -24.79
CA LEU A 96 0.88 14.24 -26.07
C LEU A 96 1.22 15.68 -26.46
N THR A 97 1.78 16.46 -25.54
CA THR A 97 2.22 17.85 -25.77
C THR A 97 3.59 18.09 -25.15
N ASN A 98 4.28 19.16 -25.60
CA ASN A 98 5.57 19.54 -25.05
C ASN A 98 5.48 19.93 -23.58
N GLU A 99 4.42 20.63 -23.18
CA GLU A 99 4.19 21.05 -21.80
C GLU A 99 4.06 19.82 -20.89
N ARG A 100 3.34 18.79 -21.36
CA ARG A 100 3.21 17.52 -20.64
C ARG A 100 4.55 16.79 -20.53
N MET A 101 5.36 16.84 -21.60
CA MET A 101 6.71 16.25 -21.57
C MET A 101 7.59 16.95 -20.52
N GLU A 102 7.57 18.27 -20.42
CA GLU A 102 8.32 19.02 -19.42
C GLU A 102 7.84 18.69 -17.97
N GLU A 103 6.54 18.47 -17.79
CA GLU A 103 6.01 18.01 -16.52
C GLU A 103 6.52 16.60 -16.15
N LEU A 104 6.56 15.68 -17.12
CA LEU A 104 7.07 14.33 -16.91
C LEU A 104 8.56 14.34 -16.57
N LYS A 105 9.37 15.16 -17.25
CA LYS A 105 10.79 15.33 -16.92
C LYS A 105 11.00 15.84 -15.49
N ARG A 106 10.20 16.81 -15.04
CA ARG A 106 10.23 17.27 -13.64
C ARG A 106 9.86 16.17 -12.66
N SER A 107 8.84 15.39 -13.00
CA SER A 107 8.42 14.24 -12.19
C SER A 107 9.50 13.16 -12.13
N ALA A 108 10.21 12.92 -13.24
CA ALA A 108 11.33 12.00 -13.29
C ALA A 108 12.51 12.49 -12.42
N GLY A 109 12.85 13.78 -12.48
CA GLY A 109 13.84 14.38 -11.59
C GLY A 109 13.47 14.23 -10.11
N MET A 110 12.21 14.44 -9.77
CA MET A 110 11.70 14.24 -8.40
C MET A 110 11.76 12.75 -8.01
N ALA A 111 11.41 11.83 -8.90
CA ALA A 111 11.48 10.40 -8.66
C ALA A 111 12.90 9.96 -8.30
N ARG A 112 13.91 10.39 -9.08
CA ARG A 112 15.32 10.13 -8.79
C ARG A 112 15.76 10.69 -7.44
N ALA A 113 15.35 11.93 -7.12
CA ALA A 113 15.65 12.56 -5.82
C ALA A 113 15.01 11.81 -4.64
N PHE A 114 13.90 11.12 -4.85
CA PHE A 114 13.22 10.30 -3.85
C PHE A 114 13.65 8.82 -3.89
N GLY A 115 14.58 8.47 -4.76
CA GLY A 115 15.12 7.11 -4.89
C GLY A 115 14.14 6.14 -5.55
N VAL A 116 13.33 6.62 -6.49
CA VAL A 116 12.48 5.79 -7.35
C VAL A 116 13.17 5.62 -8.70
N GLU A 117 13.29 4.37 -9.15
CA GLU A 117 13.81 4.05 -10.48
C GLU A 117 12.84 4.54 -11.55
N ILE A 118 13.39 5.26 -12.52
CA ILE A 118 12.62 5.79 -13.65
C ILE A 118 13.53 5.95 -14.86
N ASP A 119 13.05 5.50 -16.00
CA ASP A 119 13.67 5.67 -17.32
C ASP A 119 12.91 6.73 -18.12
N GLU A 120 13.62 7.43 -19.01
CA GLU A 120 13.08 8.47 -19.91
C GLU A 120 13.37 8.11 -21.37
#